data_d736753045ca2cf38298e48409393dd7
#
_entry.id   d736753045ca2cf38298e48409393dd7
#
_cell.length_a   1.000
_cell.length_b   1.000
_cell.length_c   1.000
_cell.angle_alpha   90.00
_cell.angle_beta   90.00
_cell.angle_gamma   90.00
#
_symmetry.space_group_name_H-M   'P 1'
#
loop_
_entity.id
_entity.type
_entity.pdbx_description
1 polymer ?
#
loop_
_entity_poly.entity_id
_entity_poly.type
_entity_poly.pdbx_seq_one_letter_code
_entity_poly.pdbx_strand_id
1 'polypeptide(L)'
;MDTSLKARMAPHLGLLTIARIIEDAGHEVSVVNESLGRDMPSGDVDLVGISASVDVLPRAKSLAVEYKRLNIPVVVGGIGVSADPETAQKLFDSICIGPAEGHWPQVLKDAEKGCLKPVYRTAPDFPGTELLPPSFRSVDTSGFLYSNVIAASRGCPFSCDFCYNSAVKNTCGYRHRTVLSVLDEIRSKATRHIMFIDDNFIGDPEFARELLEAIHPLGLKWSAAVSANILDMPDILDLMRETGCRSLFIGFESLNGEAIAGVHKRQNRIGRYNELVNALHSRGIMINASFVFGLDGDDATVFDATVKWAVENRIETVTSHILTPYPGTAFYERMKSAGRIIDDDLSHYDTAHVVFRPEKMTPQELYDGYIRVYREIYSFANIIRRLPRTPSQIMPYLMFNLFYRKFGRFTEWIGKMVSFRTIGRLARRVSYRIA
;
A
#
# COMPACT_ATOMS: atom_id res chain seq x y z
N MET A 1 14.85 0.87 3.87
CA MET A 1 14.34 1.93 2.95
C MET A 1 13.81 3.04 3.83
N ASP A 2 14.20 4.27 3.60
CA ASP A 2 13.74 5.42 4.40
C ASP A 2 12.20 5.47 4.39
N THR A 3 11.58 5.37 5.55
CA THR A 3 10.11 5.41 5.72
C THR A 3 9.52 6.71 5.21
N SER A 4 10.29 7.81 5.22
CA SER A 4 9.89 9.10 4.67
C SER A 4 9.60 9.06 3.18
N LEU A 5 10.25 8.17 2.43
CA LEU A 5 10.00 8.03 1.00
C LEU A 5 8.72 7.25 0.70
N LYS A 6 8.41 6.20 1.48
CA LYS A 6 7.14 5.46 1.35
C LYS A 6 5.95 6.42 1.51
N ALA A 7 6.02 7.30 2.51
CA ALA A 7 4.98 8.30 2.79
C ALA A 7 4.82 9.38 1.71
N ARG A 8 5.80 9.52 0.80
CA ARG A 8 5.77 10.47 -0.34
C ARG A 8 5.38 9.82 -1.66
N MET A 9 5.12 8.51 -1.67
CA MET A 9 4.73 7.84 -2.92
C MET A 9 3.37 8.31 -3.40
N ALA A 10 2.36 8.32 -2.54
CA ALA A 10 1.00 8.76 -2.85
C ALA A 10 0.33 9.39 -1.62
N PRO A 11 -0.64 10.29 -1.79
CA PRO A 11 -1.41 10.81 -0.69
C PRO A 11 -2.25 9.70 -0.05
N HIS A 12 -2.48 9.80 1.26
CA HIS A 12 -3.27 8.84 2.02
C HIS A 12 -4.77 8.99 1.74
N LEU A 13 -5.33 8.16 0.84
CA LEU A 13 -6.72 8.30 0.38
C LEU A 13 -7.73 8.22 1.52
N GLY A 14 -7.48 7.42 2.57
CA GLY A 14 -8.37 7.35 3.73
C GLY A 14 -8.56 8.71 4.43
N LEU A 15 -7.47 9.49 4.61
CA LEU A 15 -7.56 10.85 5.14
C LEU A 15 -8.30 11.79 4.17
N LEU A 16 -8.08 11.64 2.86
CA LEU A 16 -8.77 12.45 1.86
C LEU A 16 -10.26 12.10 1.74
N THR A 17 -10.65 10.87 2.07
CA THR A 17 -12.07 10.50 2.21
C THR A 17 -12.69 11.16 3.44
N ILE A 18 -11.97 11.18 4.56
CA ILE A 18 -12.41 11.90 5.77
C ILE A 18 -12.53 13.40 5.48
N ALA A 19 -11.55 13.99 4.79
CA ALA A 19 -11.61 15.39 4.37
C ALA A 19 -12.86 15.67 3.52
N ARG A 20 -13.23 14.78 2.62
CA ARG A 20 -14.47 14.88 1.83
C ARG A 20 -15.72 14.90 2.72
N ILE A 21 -15.80 14.02 3.72
CA ILE A 21 -16.94 13.97 4.64
C ILE A 21 -17.06 15.27 5.44
N ILE A 22 -15.92 15.81 5.90
CA ILE A 22 -15.85 17.06 6.65
C ILE A 22 -16.28 18.26 5.79
N GLU A 23 -15.75 18.34 4.54
CA GLU A 23 -16.12 19.39 3.58
C GLU A 23 -17.62 19.35 3.21
N ASP A 24 -18.18 18.16 2.99
CA ASP A 24 -19.59 17.95 2.65
C ASP A 24 -20.52 18.30 3.84
N ALA A 25 -20.02 18.23 5.08
CA ALA A 25 -20.70 18.69 6.28
C ALA A 25 -20.59 20.20 6.52
N GLY A 26 -19.85 20.94 5.68
CA GLY A 26 -19.70 22.40 5.75
C GLY A 26 -18.59 22.89 6.68
N HIS A 27 -17.71 22.01 7.14
CA HIS A 27 -16.55 22.39 7.97
C HIS A 27 -15.29 22.61 7.15
N GLU A 28 -14.38 23.41 7.70
CA GLU A 28 -13.02 23.54 7.15
C GLU A 28 -12.16 22.36 7.58
N VAL A 29 -11.29 21.89 6.66
CA VAL A 29 -10.36 20.80 6.95
C VAL A 29 -8.99 21.06 6.34
N SER A 30 -7.95 20.72 7.09
CA SER A 30 -6.56 20.72 6.63
C SER A 30 -5.99 19.30 6.78
N VAL A 31 -5.43 18.75 5.69
CA VAL A 31 -4.77 17.45 5.70
C VAL A 31 -3.27 17.62 5.75
N VAL A 32 -2.65 17.15 6.81
CA VAL A 32 -1.20 17.25 7.04
C VAL A 32 -0.56 15.87 6.97
N ASN A 33 0.53 15.77 6.22
CA ASN A 33 1.42 14.62 6.24
C ASN A 33 2.76 15.05 6.85
N GLU A 34 3.02 14.61 8.06
CA GLU A 34 4.23 14.94 8.83
C GLU A 34 5.52 14.57 8.07
N SER A 35 5.52 13.48 7.31
CA SER A 35 6.66 13.04 6.50
C SER A 35 7.03 14.01 5.36
N LEU A 36 6.17 14.97 5.03
CA LEU A 36 6.46 16.03 4.06
C LEU A 36 7.16 17.24 4.70
N GLY A 37 7.48 17.18 5.99
CA GLY A 37 8.14 18.27 6.72
C GLY A 37 7.22 19.48 6.92
N ARG A 38 5.92 19.27 7.03
CA ARG A 38 4.96 20.31 7.39
C ARG A 38 4.77 20.33 8.89
N ASP A 39 4.73 21.54 9.44
CA ASP A 39 4.42 21.74 10.86
C ASP A 39 2.98 21.27 11.13
N MET A 40 2.81 20.61 12.25
CA MET A 40 1.48 20.22 12.73
C MET A 40 0.71 21.48 13.15
N PRO A 41 -0.61 21.55 12.88
CA PRO A 41 -1.40 22.70 13.29
C PRO A 41 -1.29 22.95 14.79
N SER A 42 -0.96 24.18 15.16
CA SER A 42 -0.86 24.61 16.56
C SER A 42 -2.08 25.46 16.91
N GLY A 43 -3.04 24.90 17.64
CA GLY A 43 -3.95 25.69 18.46
C GLY A 43 -5.28 26.13 17.84
N ASP A 44 -5.41 26.36 16.55
CA ASP A 44 -6.63 26.89 15.92
C ASP A 44 -7.49 25.80 15.24
N VAL A 45 -7.63 24.64 15.89
CA VAL A 45 -8.47 23.54 15.39
C VAL A 45 -9.37 23.01 16.50
N ASP A 46 -10.62 22.68 16.17
CA ASP A 46 -11.60 22.19 17.11
C ASP A 46 -11.55 20.68 17.32
N LEU A 47 -10.98 19.93 16.33
CA LEU A 47 -10.88 18.49 16.34
C LEU A 47 -9.66 18.03 15.54
N VAL A 48 -8.95 17.03 16.05
CA VAL A 48 -7.85 16.36 15.33
C VAL A 48 -8.20 14.92 15.03
N GLY A 49 -8.18 14.54 13.74
CA GLY A 49 -8.31 13.17 13.27
C GLY A 49 -6.95 12.60 12.88
N ILE A 50 -6.55 11.46 13.45
CA ILE A 50 -5.30 10.79 13.15
C ILE A 50 -5.59 9.45 12.47
N SER A 51 -4.97 9.19 11.31
CA SER A 51 -4.98 7.87 10.67
C SER A 51 -3.65 7.16 10.89
N ALA A 52 -3.69 6.00 11.54
CA ALA A 52 -2.51 5.25 11.93
C ALA A 52 -2.50 3.83 11.35
N SER A 53 -1.37 3.45 10.70
CA SER A 53 -0.94 2.07 10.55
C SER A 53 -0.24 1.61 11.83
N VAL A 54 0.08 0.32 11.92
CA VAL A 54 0.66 -0.26 13.14
C VAL A 54 1.98 0.43 13.53
N ASP A 55 2.85 0.66 12.55
CA ASP A 55 4.18 1.27 12.74
C ASP A 55 4.14 2.75 13.18
N VAL A 56 3.04 3.45 12.95
CA VAL A 56 2.89 4.85 13.37
C VAL A 56 2.04 5.04 14.63
N LEU A 57 1.49 3.97 15.23
CA LEU A 57 0.73 4.06 16.49
C LEU A 57 1.51 4.74 17.64
N PRO A 58 2.82 4.48 17.84
CA PRO A 58 3.60 5.20 18.85
C PRO A 58 3.63 6.72 18.61
N ARG A 59 3.78 7.15 17.35
CA ARG A 59 3.73 8.58 17.01
C ARG A 59 2.34 9.17 17.16
N ALA A 60 1.30 8.44 16.75
CA ALA A 60 -0.09 8.85 16.95
C ALA A 60 -0.41 9.08 18.43
N LYS A 61 0.11 8.21 19.32
CA LYS A 61 -0.02 8.38 20.78
C LYS A 61 0.65 9.65 21.26
N SER A 62 1.86 9.95 20.81
CA SER A 62 2.58 11.18 21.17
C SER A 62 1.79 12.42 20.76
N LEU A 63 1.28 12.45 19.52
CA LEU A 63 0.43 13.52 19.01
C LEU A 63 -0.86 13.68 19.83
N ALA A 64 -1.54 12.58 20.14
CA ALA A 64 -2.76 12.64 20.95
C ALA A 64 -2.52 13.27 22.34
N VAL A 65 -1.38 12.96 22.96
CA VAL A 65 -0.98 13.59 24.24
C VAL A 65 -0.68 15.08 24.07
N GLU A 66 0.00 15.47 22.97
CA GLU A 66 0.30 16.89 22.67
C GLU A 66 -1.00 17.70 22.53
N TYR A 67 -1.96 17.25 21.70
CA TYR A 67 -3.23 17.93 21.51
C TYR A 67 -4.13 17.93 22.75
N LYS A 68 -4.11 16.85 23.54
CA LYS A 68 -4.82 16.79 24.82
C LYS A 68 -4.35 17.89 25.79
N ARG A 69 -3.06 18.21 25.81
CA ARG A 69 -2.51 19.33 26.61
C ARG A 69 -3.02 20.69 26.15
N LEU A 70 -3.38 20.81 24.89
CA LEU A 70 -3.98 22.01 24.30
C LEU A 70 -5.53 22.03 24.45
N ASN A 71 -6.11 21.05 25.14
CA ASN A 71 -7.56 20.81 25.23
C ASN A 71 -8.26 20.61 23.89
N ILE A 72 -7.55 20.12 22.89
CA ILE A 72 -8.09 19.78 21.58
C ILE A 72 -8.43 18.28 21.55
N PRO A 73 -9.68 17.90 21.28
CA PRO A 73 -10.10 16.51 21.20
C PRO A 73 -9.44 15.78 20.01
N VAL A 74 -9.08 14.52 20.23
CA VAL A 74 -8.41 13.68 19.23
C VAL A 74 -9.21 12.41 18.99
N VAL A 75 -9.41 12.08 17.72
CA VAL A 75 -10.01 10.82 17.27
C VAL A 75 -9.00 10.06 16.43
N VAL A 76 -8.73 8.81 16.77
CA VAL A 76 -7.71 7.99 16.08
C VAL A 76 -8.38 6.83 15.36
N GLY A 77 -8.05 6.66 14.09
CA GLY A 77 -8.53 5.57 13.26
C GLY A 77 -7.41 4.98 12.38
N GLY A 78 -7.82 4.24 11.38
CA GLY A 78 -6.92 3.59 10.43
C GLY A 78 -6.75 2.10 10.69
N ILE A 79 -5.90 1.46 9.86
CA ILE A 79 -5.76 0.01 9.86
C ILE A 79 -5.16 -0.51 11.17
N GLY A 80 -4.20 0.22 11.77
CA GLY A 80 -3.60 -0.16 13.04
C GLY A 80 -4.60 -0.21 14.21
N VAL A 81 -5.56 0.72 14.23
CA VAL A 81 -6.65 0.76 15.21
C VAL A 81 -7.68 -0.34 14.94
N SER A 82 -8.04 -0.53 13.66
CA SER A 82 -9.06 -1.51 13.27
C SER A 82 -8.58 -2.96 13.42
N ALA A 83 -7.27 -3.21 13.34
CA ALA A 83 -6.66 -4.53 13.51
C ALA A 83 -6.61 -4.99 14.98
N ASP A 84 -6.35 -4.07 15.90
CA ASP A 84 -6.30 -4.35 17.35
C ASP A 84 -7.03 -3.23 18.14
N PRO A 85 -8.36 -3.22 18.10
CA PRO A 85 -9.15 -2.19 18.78
C PRO A 85 -8.99 -2.19 20.30
N GLU A 86 -8.75 -3.35 20.91
CA GLU A 86 -8.61 -3.47 22.37
C GLU A 86 -7.34 -2.76 22.87
N THR A 87 -6.24 -2.93 22.16
CA THR A 87 -5.00 -2.21 22.46
C THR A 87 -5.16 -0.73 22.14
N ALA A 88 -5.79 -0.38 21.03
CA ALA A 88 -6.03 1.01 20.67
C ALA A 88 -6.87 1.78 21.71
N GLN A 89 -7.91 1.15 22.27
CA GLN A 89 -8.74 1.76 23.34
C GLN A 89 -7.95 2.09 24.61
N LYS A 90 -6.87 1.35 24.90
CA LYS A 90 -6.01 1.64 26.05
C LYS A 90 -5.04 2.81 25.79
N LEU A 91 -4.84 3.15 24.52
CA LEU A 91 -3.91 4.19 24.09
C LEU A 91 -4.57 5.55 23.81
N PHE A 92 -5.86 5.54 23.43
CA PHE A 92 -6.56 6.71 22.92
C PHE A 92 -7.94 6.87 23.56
N ASP A 93 -8.35 8.13 23.80
CA ASP A 93 -9.64 8.48 24.42
C ASP A 93 -10.82 8.21 23.46
N SER A 94 -10.62 8.36 22.14
CA SER A 94 -11.64 8.09 21.13
C SER A 94 -11.03 7.39 19.91
N ILE A 95 -11.61 6.28 19.49
CA ILE A 95 -11.17 5.50 18.34
C ILE A 95 -12.28 5.27 17.31
N CYS A 96 -11.85 5.12 16.05
CA CYS A 96 -12.69 4.81 14.89
C CYS A 96 -12.30 3.47 14.26
N ILE A 97 -13.27 2.58 14.08
CA ILE A 97 -13.08 1.22 13.58
C ILE A 97 -13.91 1.03 12.31
N GLY A 98 -13.26 0.58 11.23
CA GLY A 98 -13.90 0.35 9.93
C GLY A 98 -13.90 1.58 9.02
N PRO A 99 -14.66 1.54 7.90
CA PRO A 99 -14.76 2.63 6.94
C PRO A 99 -15.25 3.93 7.55
N ALA A 100 -14.57 5.04 7.26
CA ALA A 100 -14.89 6.35 7.84
C ALA A 100 -16.29 6.84 7.48
N GLU A 101 -16.76 6.49 6.30
CA GLU A 101 -18.08 6.89 5.78
C GLU A 101 -19.24 6.50 6.71
N GLY A 102 -19.11 5.36 7.40
CA GLY A 102 -20.16 4.84 8.28
C GLY A 102 -20.20 5.48 9.67
N HIS A 103 -19.17 6.23 10.09
CA HIS A 103 -19.11 6.77 11.46
C HIS A 103 -18.69 8.25 11.56
N TRP A 104 -17.90 8.79 10.62
CA TRP A 104 -17.44 10.17 10.70
C TRP A 104 -18.55 11.22 10.75
N PRO A 105 -19.71 11.08 10.06
CA PRO A 105 -20.82 12.00 10.24
C PRO A 105 -21.32 12.10 11.70
N GLN A 106 -21.21 10.99 12.45
CA GLN A 106 -21.56 11.00 13.88
C GLN A 106 -20.44 11.58 14.74
N VAL A 107 -19.15 11.32 14.37
CA VAL A 107 -18.00 11.94 15.06
C VAL A 107 -18.11 13.46 15.03
N LEU A 108 -18.42 14.07 13.89
CA LEU A 108 -18.57 15.52 13.75
C LEU A 108 -19.67 16.05 14.65
N LYS A 109 -20.85 15.43 14.63
CA LYS A 109 -22.00 15.85 15.49
C LYS A 109 -21.70 15.74 16.98
N ASP A 110 -20.96 14.73 17.39
CA ASP A 110 -20.60 14.53 18.79
C ASP A 110 -19.47 15.50 19.20
N ALA A 111 -18.53 15.81 18.29
CA ALA A 111 -17.49 16.82 18.51
C ALA A 111 -18.07 18.23 18.71
N GLU A 112 -19.03 18.65 17.87
CA GLU A 112 -19.75 19.92 18.00
C GLU A 112 -20.44 20.09 19.38
N LYS A 113 -20.89 18.97 19.96
CA LYS A 113 -21.54 18.94 21.27
C LYS A 113 -20.55 18.73 22.42
N GLY A 114 -19.25 18.54 22.14
CA GLY A 114 -18.25 18.23 23.17
C GLY A 114 -18.44 16.88 23.86
N CYS A 115 -19.07 15.90 23.17
CA CYS A 115 -19.44 14.61 23.76
C CYS A 115 -18.96 13.41 22.90
N LEU A 116 -17.69 13.44 22.50
CA LEU A 116 -17.07 12.33 21.76
C LEU A 116 -17.20 11.00 22.52
N LYS A 117 -17.55 9.95 21.79
CA LYS A 117 -17.61 8.58 22.34
C LYS A 117 -16.23 7.93 22.35
N PRO A 118 -15.97 7.02 23.28
CA PRO A 118 -14.71 6.26 23.29
C PRO A 118 -14.51 5.42 22.02
N VAL A 119 -15.59 4.94 21.41
CA VAL A 119 -15.53 4.07 20.22
C VAL A 119 -16.62 4.44 19.21
N TYR A 120 -16.20 4.64 17.99
CA TYR A 120 -17.06 4.70 16.81
C TYR A 120 -16.77 3.49 15.92
N ARG A 121 -17.81 2.79 15.48
CA ARG A 121 -17.67 1.59 14.67
C ARG A 121 -18.65 1.62 13.51
N THR A 122 -18.14 1.35 12.32
CA THR A 122 -18.97 1.09 11.15
C THR A 122 -19.43 -0.37 11.16
N ALA A 123 -20.67 -0.60 10.76
CA ALA A 123 -21.24 -1.94 10.66
C ALA A 123 -20.41 -2.80 9.67
N PRO A 124 -20.21 -4.10 9.94
CA PRO A 124 -19.44 -4.98 9.06
C PRO A 124 -20.02 -5.12 7.65
N ASP A 125 -21.33 -4.97 7.52
CA ASP A 125 -22.11 -5.05 6.27
C ASP A 125 -22.28 -3.69 5.57
N PHE A 126 -21.54 -2.65 5.99
CA PHE A 126 -21.55 -1.33 5.34
C PHE A 126 -21.32 -1.47 3.83
N PRO A 127 -22.25 -0.97 2.98
CA PRO A 127 -22.23 -1.27 1.55
C PRO A 127 -21.08 -0.54 0.82
N GLY A 128 -20.47 -1.21 -0.14
CA GLY A 128 -19.41 -0.64 -0.98
C GLY A 128 -19.90 0.55 -1.83
N THR A 129 -21.18 0.57 -2.18
CA THR A 129 -21.82 1.66 -2.94
C THR A 129 -21.83 2.99 -2.20
N GLU A 130 -21.68 2.99 -0.88
CA GLU A 130 -21.58 4.19 -0.04
C GLU A 130 -20.13 4.66 0.17
N LEU A 131 -19.14 3.97 -0.41
CA LEU A 131 -17.76 4.44 -0.38
C LEU A 131 -17.60 5.71 -1.22
N LEU A 132 -17.05 6.75 -0.59
CA LEU A 132 -16.89 8.06 -1.21
C LEU A 132 -15.55 8.19 -1.95
N PRO A 133 -15.52 8.94 -3.07
CA PRO A 133 -14.26 9.37 -3.66
C PRO A 133 -13.54 10.35 -2.73
N PRO A 134 -12.19 10.31 -2.67
CA PRO A 134 -11.42 11.22 -1.83
C PRO A 134 -11.50 12.66 -2.35
N SER A 135 -11.42 13.65 -1.44
CA SER A 135 -11.23 15.06 -1.80
C SER A 135 -9.75 15.43 -1.81
N PHE A 136 -9.30 16.03 -2.90
CA PHE A 136 -7.93 16.54 -3.02
C PHE A 136 -7.83 18.06 -2.77
N ARG A 137 -8.92 18.72 -2.36
CA ARG A 137 -8.96 20.18 -2.16
C ARG A 137 -8.07 20.64 -1.02
N SER A 138 -8.06 19.86 0.06
CA SER A 138 -7.37 20.19 1.32
C SER A 138 -5.93 19.68 1.41
N VAL A 139 -5.35 19.18 0.27
CA VAL A 139 -3.99 18.64 0.23
C VAL A 139 -3.18 19.20 -0.94
N ASP A 140 -1.95 19.64 -0.65
CA ASP A 140 -0.98 19.93 -1.70
C ASP A 140 -0.35 18.64 -2.22
N THR A 141 -0.77 18.23 -3.42
CA THR A 141 -0.30 17.00 -4.06
C THR A 141 1.11 17.13 -4.66
N SER A 142 1.71 18.32 -4.69
CA SER A 142 3.03 18.55 -5.30
C SER A 142 4.19 17.84 -4.59
N GLY A 143 3.98 17.46 -3.33
CA GLY A 143 4.96 16.71 -2.51
C GLY A 143 4.97 15.20 -2.77
N PHE A 144 4.01 14.67 -3.54
CA PHE A 144 3.88 13.24 -3.81
C PHE A 144 4.41 12.85 -5.20
N LEU A 145 4.93 11.64 -5.31
CA LEU A 145 5.39 11.09 -6.60
C LEU A 145 4.19 10.77 -7.50
N TYR A 146 3.17 10.12 -6.96
CA TYR A 146 1.92 9.79 -7.64
C TYR A 146 0.77 10.55 -6.99
N SER A 147 0.12 11.43 -7.75
CA SER A 147 -1.08 12.16 -7.30
C SER A 147 -2.36 11.67 -7.99
N ASN A 148 -2.22 10.89 -9.06
CA ASN A 148 -3.33 10.36 -9.85
C ASN A 148 -3.69 8.95 -9.40
N VAL A 149 -3.91 8.80 -8.10
CA VAL A 149 -4.26 7.53 -7.46
C VAL A 149 -5.76 7.43 -7.30
N ILE A 150 -6.29 6.23 -7.47
CA ILE A 150 -7.70 5.88 -7.29
C ILE A 150 -7.79 4.57 -6.53
N ALA A 151 -8.75 4.46 -5.61
CA ALA A 151 -9.17 3.20 -5.03
C ALA A 151 -10.58 2.88 -5.54
N ALA A 152 -10.70 1.88 -6.40
CA ALA A 152 -11.97 1.39 -6.90
C ALA A 152 -12.61 0.42 -5.89
N SER A 153 -11.77 -0.27 -5.13
CA SER A 153 -12.16 -1.19 -4.06
C SER A 153 -11.31 -0.97 -2.79
N ARG A 154 -11.74 -1.58 -1.70
CA ARG A 154 -10.98 -1.64 -0.44
C ARG A 154 -11.04 -3.05 0.14
N GLY A 155 -9.93 -3.48 0.75
CA GLY A 155 -9.78 -4.81 1.31
C GLY A 155 -9.46 -5.87 0.25
N CYS A 156 -9.40 -7.12 0.68
CA CYS A 156 -9.07 -8.26 -0.16
C CYS A 156 -9.96 -9.45 0.21
N PRO A 157 -10.47 -10.23 -0.76
CA PRO A 157 -11.32 -11.40 -0.46
C PRO A 157 -10.52 -12.55 0.17
N PHE A 158 -9.21 -12.56 0.03
CA PHE A 158 -8.33 -13.58 0.60
C PHE A 158 -8.04 -13.34 2.09
N SER A 159 -7.56 -14.40 2.77
CA SER A 159 -7.29 -14.39 4.21
C SER A 159 -5.89 -14.97 4.48
N CYS A 160 -4.86 -14.37 3.84
CA CYS A 160 -3.46 -14.76 4.08
C CYS A 160 -3.08 -14.43 5.52
N ASP A 161 -2.47 -15.37 6.24
CA ASP A 161 -2.22 -15.30 7.68
C ASP A 161 -1.39 -14.10 8.13
N PHE A 162 -0.50 -13.61 7.28
CA PHE A 162 0.40 -12.48 7.59
C PHE A 162 -0.15 -11.11 7.17
N CYS A 163 -1.23 -11.09 6.37
CA CYS A 163 -1.70 -9.86 5.76
C CYS A 163 -2.60 -9.06 6.72
N TYR A 164 -2.36 -7.76 6.85
CA TYR A 164 -3.20 -6.88 7.68
C TYR A 164 -4.68 -6.87 7.25
N ASN A 165 -4.98 -7.11 5.96
CA ASN A 165 -6.36 -7.22 5.48
C ASN A 165 -7.11 -8.40 6.12
N SER A 166 -6.41 -9.48 6.51
CA SER A 166 -7.02 -10.60 7.22
C SER A 166 -7.38 -10.23 8.66
N ALA A 167 -6.57 -9.40 9.32
CA ALA A 167 -6.85 -8.91 10.67
C ALA A 167 -8.14 -8.06 10.74
N VAL A 168 -8.44 -7.31 9.69
CA VAL A 168 -9.62 -6.41 9.63
C VAL A 168 -10.77 -6.98 8.83
N LYS A 169 -10.71 -8.23 8.38
CA LYS A 169 -11.74 -8.84 7.52
C LYS A 169 -13.14 -8.75 8.11
N ASN A 170 -13.27 -8.88 9.42
CA ASN A 170 -14.54 -8.82 10.13
C ASN A 170 -15.06 -7.38 10.35
N THR A 171 -14.21 -6.36 10.14
CA THR A 171 -14.57 -4.95 10.31
C THR A 171 -14.54 -4.18 9.01
N CYS A 172 -13.67 -4.57 8.07
CA CYS A 172 -13.40 -3.88 6.82
C CYS A 172 -13.29 -4.87 5.65
N GLY A 173 -14.22 -5.85 5.52
CA GLY A 173 -14.22 -6.85 4.45
C GLY A 173 -14.10 -6.24 3.04
N TYR A 174 -13.78 -7.08 2.03
CA TYR A 174 -13.69 -6.62 0.64
C TYR A 174 -15.01 -5.96 0.18
N ARG A 175 -14.89 -4.80 -0.45
CA ARG A 175 -16.01 -4.07 -1.06
C ARG A 175 -15.52 -3.13 -2.14
N HIS A 176 -16.32 -2.91 -3.17
CA HIS A 176 -16.01 -2.01 -4.27
C HIS A 176 -17.03 -0.87 -4.37
N ARG A 177 -16.61 0.23 -4.97
CA ARG A 177 -17.46 1.36 -5.35
C ARG A 177 -18.32 0.98 -6.56
N THR A 178 -19.30 1.82 -6.91
CA THR A 178 -19.97 1.68 -8.21
C THR A 178 -19.01 2.08 -9.34
N VAL A 179 -19.13 1.43 -10.50
CA VAL A 179 -18.35 1.77 -11.70
C VAL A 179 -18.52 3.24 -12.06
N LEU A 180 -19.74 3.78 -11.98
CA LEU A 180 -20.01 5.21 -12.25
C LEU A 180 -19.20 6.13 -11.33
N SER A 181 -19.19 5.84 -10.02
CA SER A 181 -18.41 6.63 -9.05
C SER A 181 -16.91 6.64 -9.38
N VAL A 182 -16.36 5.51 -9.83
CA VAL A 182 -14.94 5.41 -10.24
C VAL A 182 -14.70 6.19 -11.54
N LEU A 183 -15.59 6.07 -12.54
CA LEU A 183 -15.49 6.81 -13.80
C LEU A 183 -15.55 8.32 -13.61
N ASP A 184 -16.44 8.80 -12.74
CA ASP A 184 -16.57 10.24 -12.47
C ASP A 184 -15.30 10.78 -11.80
N GLU A 185 -14.70 10.01 -10.88
CA GLU A 185 -13.41 10.37 -10.31
C GLU A 185 -12.31 10.40 -11.39
N ILE A 186 -12.23 9.39 -12.27
CA ILE A 186 -11.25 9.35 -13.37
C ILE A 186 -11.42 10.57 -14.27
N ARG A 187 -12.64 10.89 -14.69
CA ARG A 187 -12.95 12.04 -15.56
C ARG A 187 -12.59 13.39 -14.92
N SER A 188 -12.69 13.48 -13.60
CA SER A 188 -12.31 14.68 -12.85
C SER A 188 -10.81 14.95 -12.86
N LYS A 189 -9.97 13.93 -13.14
CA LYS A 189 -8.52 14.06 -13.17
C LYS A 189 -8.05 14.53 -14.56
N ALA A 190 -7.25 15.58 -14.60
CA ALA A 190 -6.70 16.16 -15.84
C ALA A 190 -5.56 15.30 -16.46
N THR A 191 -5.64 13.96 -16.36
CA THR A 191 -4.59 13.05 -16.81
C THR A 191 -5.16 11.73 -17.26
N ARG A 192 -4.45 11.09 -18.21
CA ARG A 192 -4.75 9.72 -18.64
C ARG A 192 -3.92 8.65 -17.92
N HIS A 193 -3.04 9.06 -17.02
CA HIS A 193 -2.23 8.12 -16.22
C HIS A 193 -2.85 7.94 -14.85
N ILE A 194 -3.31 6.74 -14.56
CA ILE A 194 -3.98 6.37 -13.31
C ILE A 194 -3.22 5.23 -12.63
N MET A 195 -3.10 5.32 -11.33
CA MET A 195 -2.64 4.21 -10.50
C MET A 195 -3.80 3.77 -9.60
N PHE A 196 -4.32 2.58 -9.85
CA PHE A 196 -5.25 1.94 -8.92
C PHE A 196 -4.46 1.38 -7.74
N ILE A 197 -4.81 1.84 -6.52
CA ILE A 197 -4.13 1.46 -5.27
C ILE A 197 -4.95 0.50 -4.43
N ASP A 198 -5.81 -0.26 -5.09
CA ASP A 198 -6.59 -1.35 -4.51
C ASP A 198 -5.65 -2.42 -3.93
N ASP A 199 -6.05 -3.05 -2.82
CA ASP A 199 -5.31 -4.17 -2.25
C ASP A 199 -5.29 -5.39 -3.19
N ASN A 200 -6.36 -5.55 -3.97
CA ASN A 200 -6.46 -6.52 -5.06
C ASN A 200 -7.51 -6.06 -6.08
N PHE A 201 -7.06 -5.50 -7.19
CA PHE A 201 -7.94 -4.95 -8.24
C PHE A 201 -8.92 -5.97 -8.82
N ILE A 202 -8.54 -7.25 -8.83
CA ILE A 202 -9.38 -8.37 -9.29
C ILE A 202 -10.06 -9.10 -8.13
N GLY A 203 -10.23 -8.44 -6.99
CA GLY A 203 -10.87 -9.04 -5.81
C GLY A 203 -12.31 -9.50 -6.06
N ASP A 204 -13.01 -8.81 -6.96
CA ASP A 204 -14.23 -9.23 -7.62
C ASP A 204 -14.00 -9.19 -9.12
N PRO A 205 -13.93 -10.36 -9.80
CA PRO A 205 -13.64 -10.42 -11.23
C PRO A 205 -14.75 -9.84 -12.12
N GLU A 206 -16.01 -9.89 -11.69
CA GLU A 206 -17.13 -9.31 -12.44
C GLU A 206 -17.08 -7.80 -12.42
N PHE A 207 -16.89 -7.21 -11.24
CA PHE A 207 -16.66 -5.77 -11.10
C PHE A 207 -15.41 -5.30 -11.86
N ALA A 208 -14.30 -6.06 -11.78
CA ALA A 208 -13.09 -5.71 -12.52
C ALA A 208 -13.33 -5.68 -14.03
N ARG A 209 -14.08 -6.65 -14.59
CA ARG A 209 -14.47 -6.69 -16.00
C ARG A 209 -15.32 -5.48 -16.37
N GLU A 210 -16.39 -5.22 -15.62
CA GLU A 210 -17.29 -4.09 -15.86
C GLU A 210 -16.53 -2.75 -15.84
N LEU A 211 -15.64 -2.56 -14.87
CA LEU A 211 -14.81 -1.36 -14.79
C LEU A 211 -13.85 -1.24 -15.97
N LEU A 212 -13.19 -2.34 -16.37
CA LEU A 212 -12.28 -2.35 -17.52
C LEU A 212 -13.00 -2.00 -18.82
N GLU A 213 -14.16 -2.59 -19.07
CA GLU A 213 -15.01 -2.26 -20.24
C GLU A 213 -15.40 -0.77 -20.23
N ALA A 214 -15.78 -0.25 -19.06
CA ALA A 214 -16.20 1.14 -18.92
C ALA A 214 -15.06 2.17 -19.09
N ILE A 215 -13.81 1.84 -18.75
CA ILE A 215 -12.65 2.71 -18.94
C ILE A 215 -12.02 2.57 -20.34
N HIS A 216 -12.39 1.55 -21.12
CA HIS A 216 -11.81 1.30 -22.45
C HIS A 216 -11.85 2.53 -23.37
N PRO A 217 -12.96 3.28 -23.50
CA PRO A 217 -13.04 4.46 -24.36
C PRO A 217 -12.17 5.64 -23.89
N LEU A 218 -11.67 5.61 -22.65
CA LEU A 218 -10.95 6.75 -22.08
C LEU A 218 -9.47 6.82 -22.50
N GLY A 219 -8.93 5.77 -23.13
CA GLY A 219 -7.55 5.70 -23.61
C GLY A 219 -6.54 5.90 -22.49
N LEU A 220 -6.79 5.28 -21.33
CA LEU A 220 -5.95 5.40 -20.14
C LEU A 220 -4.63 4.66 -20.31
N LYS A 221 -3.67 5.04 -19.47
CA LYS A 221 -2.49 4.24 -19.12
C LYS A 221 -2.50 4.07 -17.62
N TRP A 222 -2.51 2.82 -17.17
CA TRP A 222 -2.75 2.57 -15.77
C TRP A 222 -1.93 1.40 -15.22
N SER A 223 -1.86 1.33 -13.90
CA SER A 223 -1.25 0.24 -13.13
C SER A 223 -2.13 -0.12 -11.94
N ALA A 224 -2.01 -1.35 -11.45
CA ALA A 224 -2.75 -1.85 -10.30
C ALA A 224 -1.97 -2.94 -9.55
N ALA A 225 -2.47 -3.33 -8.36
CA ALA A 225 -2.05 -4.54 -7.67
C ALA A 225 -3.07 -5.66 -7.90
N VAL A 226 -2.57 -6.85 -8.21
CA VAL A 226 -3.39 -8.06 -8.41
C VAL A 226 -2.73 -9.26 -7.74
N SER A 227 -3.53 -10.26 -7.41
CA SER A 227 -3.04 -11.55 -6.96
C SER A 227 -2.67 -12.48 -8.14
N ALA A 228 -1.82 -13.47 -7.88
CA ALA A 228 -1.26 -14.35 -8.92
C ALA A 228 -2.30 -15.20 -9.67
N ASN A 229 -3.51 -15.38 -9.11
CA ASN A 229 -4.60 -16.08 -9.77
C ASN A 229 -5.20 -15.32 -10.98
N ILE A 230 -4.73 -14.11 -11.29
CA ILE A 230 -5.05 -13.43 -12.56
C ILE A 230 -4.71 -14.29 -13.78
N LEU A 231 -3.77 -15.19 -13.65
CA LEU A 231 -3.43 -16.17 -14.68
C LEU A 231 -4.61 -17.06 -15.09
N ASP A 232 -5.55 -17.30 -14.18
CA ASP A 232 -6.74 -18.11 -14.43
C ASP A 232 -7.90 -17.29 -15.09
N MET A 233 -7.63 -16.00 -15.43
CA MET A 233 -8.57 -15.03 -16.00
C MET A 233 -7.99 -14.41 -17.28
N PRO A 234 -7.76 -15.21 -18.36
CA PRO A 234 -7.06 -14.73 -19.56
C PRO A 234 -7.82 -13.62 -20.29
N ASP A 235 -9.14 -13.62 -20.21
CA ASP A 235 -10.00 -12.59 -20.76
C ASP A 235 -9.88 -11.24 -20.04
N ILE A 236 -9.75 -11.24 -18.71
CA ILE A 236 -9.45 -10.02 -17.94
C ILE A 236 -8.04 -9.51 -18.26
N LEU A 237 -7.06 -10.40 -18.42
CA LEU A 237 -5.71 -10.01 -18.86
C LEU A 237 -5.71 -9.35 -20.25
N ASP A 238 -6.53 -9.85 -21.17
CA ASP A 238 -6.66 -9.24 -22.51
C ASP A 238 -7.35 -7.86 -22.42
N LEU A 239 -8.42 -7.72 -21.65
CA LEU A 239 -9.04 -6.43 -21.36
C LEU A 239 -8.08 -5.45 -20.68
N MET A 240 -7.26 -5.90 -19.72
CA MET A 240 -6.24 -5.05 -19.11
C MET A 240 -5.27 -4.48 -20.15
N ARG A 241 -4.79 -5.31 -21.09
CA ARG A 241 -3.95 -4.85 -22.20
C ARG A 241 -4.68 -3.81 -23.05
N GLU A 242 -5.91 -4.09 -23.47
CA GLU A 242 -6.70 -3.26 -24.36
C GLU A 242 -7.04 -1.90 -23.74
N THR A 243 -7.29 -1.87 -22.44
CA THR A 243 -7.58 -0.66 -21.66
C THR A 243 -6.32 0.12 -21.23
N GLY A 244 -5.13 -0.36 -21.62
CA GLY A 244 -3.87 0.34 -21.44
C GLY A 244 -3.15 0.09 -20.11
N CYS A 245 -3.32 -1.11 -19.53
CA CYS A 245 -2.50 -1.54 -18.39
C CYS A 245 -1.01 -1.55 -18.76
N ARG A 246 -0.17 -0.90 -17.97
CA ARG A 246 1.28 -0.80 -18.18
C ARG A 246 2.08 -1.67 -17.24
N SER A 247 1.64 -1.81 -16.02
CA SER A 247 2.33 -2.63 -15.03
C SER A 247 1.38 -3.15 -13.96
N LEU A 248 1.69 -4.34 -13.45
CA LEU A 248 0.99 -4.95 -12.34
C LEU A 248 1.95 -5.21 -11.18
N PHE A 249 1.53 -4.83 -9.97
CA PHE A 249 2.16 -5.27 -8.75
C PHE A 249 1.58 -6.64 -8.35
N ILE A 250 2.43 -7.64 -8.18
CA ILE A 250 2.00 -9.02 -7.92
C ILE A 250 2.75 -9.57 -6.71
N GLY A 251 1.99 -10.01 -5.71
CA GLY A 251 2.53 -10.70 -4.54
C GLY A 251 2.88 -12.16 -4.87
N PHE A 252 4.14 -12.43 -5.24
CA PHE A 252 4.70 -13.79 -5.37
C PHE A 252 5.05 -14.37 -4.00
N GLU A 253 5.53 -13.55 -3.11
CA GLU A 253 5.94 -13.73 -1.71
C GLU A 253 7.15 -14.63 -1.53
N SER A 254 7.11 -15.89 -1.96
CA SER A 254 8.25 -16.82 -1.93
C SER A 254 8.23 -17.76 -3.13
N LEU A 255 9.40 -18.31 -3.46
CA LEU A 255 9.57 -19.40 -4.43
C LEU A 255 9.54 -20.78 -3.75
N ASN A 256 9.29 -20.82 -2.43
CA ASN A 256 9.18 -22.03 -1.63
C ASN A 256 7.71 -22.41 -1.41
N GLY A 257 7.30 -23.60 -1.89
CA GLY A 257 5.93 -24.08 -1.79
C GLY A 257 5.47 -24.34 -0.36
N GLU A 258 6.36 -24.82 0.49
CA GLU A 258 6.09 -25.05 1.91
C GLU A 258 5.79 -23.72 2.62
N ALA A 259 6.60 -22.70 2.37
CA ALA A 259 6.45 -21.37 2.93
C ALA A 259 5.10 -20.72 2.54
N ILE A 260 4.71 -20.82 1.26
CA ILE A 260 3.43 -20.29 0.76
C ILE A 260 2.24 -21.05 1.34
N ALA A 261 2.34 -22.37 1.46
CA ALA A 261 1.28 -23.19 2.07
C ALA A 261 1.09 -22.86 3.56
N GLY A 262 2.21 -22.64 4.29
CA GLY A 262 2.24 -22.32 5.71
C GLY A 262 1.56 -21.01 6.10
N VAL A 263 1.31 -20.10 5.14
CA VAL A 263 0.61 -18.82 5.35
C VAL A 263 -0.74 -18.74 4.64
N HIS A 264 -1.28 -19.88 4.20
CA HIS A 264 -2.59 -20.01 3.56
C HIS A 264 -2.81 -19.08 2.34
N LYS A 265 -1.75 -18.75 1.58
CA LYS A 265 -1.85 -17.96 0.35
C LYS A 265 -2.20 -18.85 -0.85
N ARG A 266 -3.41 -19.42 -0.83
CA ARG A 266 -3.89 -20.45 -1.78
C ARG A 266 -3.98 -19.99 -3.24
N GLN A 267 -4.07 -18.69 -3.49
CA GLN A 267 -4.09 -18.10 -4.83
C GLN A 267 -2.71 -18.13 -5.52
N ASN A 268 -1.63 -18.41 -4.79
CA ASN A 268 -0.29 -18.55 -5.34
C ASN A 268 0.03 -20.02 -5.65
N ARG A 269 0.40 -20.29 -6.90
CA ARG A 269 0.83 -21.60 -7.40
C ARG A 269 2.22 -21.48 -8.00
N ILE A 270 3.25 -21.75 -7.22
CA ILE A 270 4.66 -21.49 -7.58
C ILE A 270 5.04 -22.14 -8.93
N GLY A 271 4.59 -23.37 -9.18
CA GLY A 271 4.84 -24.05 -10.45
C GLY A 271 4.32 -23.31 -11.70
N ARG A 272 3.43 -22.33 -11.51
CA ARG A 272 2.85 -21.52 -12.60
C ARG A 272 3.39 -20.08 -12.65
N TYR A 273 4.35 -19.71 -11.81
CA TYR A 273 4.87 -18.34 -11.81
C TYR A 273 5.51 -17.95 -13.15
N ASN A 274 6.28 -18.85 -13.79
CA ASN A 274 6.86 -18.58 -15.11
C ASN A 274 5.79 -18.45 -16.21
N GLU A 275 4.69 -19.22 -16.12
CA GLU A 275 3.54 -19.10 -17.01
C GLU A 275 2.88 -17.72 -16.85
N LEU A 276 2.66 -17.25 -15.60
CA LEU A 276 2.12 -15.93 -15.32
C LEU A 276 3.01 -14.82 -15.90
N VAL A 277 4.32 -14.90 -15.68
CA VAL A 277 5.27 -13.92 -16.23
C VAL A 277 5.18 -13.88 -17.76
N ASN A 278 5.18 -15.04 -18.42
CA ASN A 278 5.07 -15.12 -19.88
C ASN A 278 3.72 -14.56 -20.39
N ALA A 279 2.62 -14.84 -19.68
CA ALA A 279 1.30 -14.33 -20.03
C ALA A 279 1.21 -12.79 -19.97
N LEU A 280 1.88 -12.17 -19.01
CA LEU A 280 1.95 -10.71 -18.85
C LEU A 280 2.89 -10.08 -19.88
N HIS A 281 4.10 -10.63 -20.04
CA HIS A 281 5.08 -10.10 -20.99
C HIS A 281 4.60 -10.19 -22.43
N SER A 282 3.87 -11.27 -22.82
CA SER A 282 3.28 -11.40 -24.16
C SER A 282 2.22 -10.32 -24.43
N ARG A 283 1.61 -9.76 -23.40
CA ARG A 283 0.65 -8.65 -23.46
C ARG A 283 1.28 -7.27 -23.30
N GLY A 284 2.61 -7.21 -23.16
CA GLY A 284 3.34 -5.95 -22.94
C GLY A 284 3.07 -5.31 -21.57
N ILE A 285 2.71 -6.10 -20.57
CA ILE A 285 2.47 -5.65 -19.18
C ILE A 285 3.73 -5.91 -18.37
N MET A 286 4.31 -4.87 -17.76
CA MET A 286 5.47 -4.97 -16.87
C MET A 286 5.05 -5.52 -15.50
N ILE A 287 5.99 -6.15 -14.81
CA ILE A 287 5.76 -6.76 -13.50
C ILE A 287 6.57 -6.03 -12.42
N ASN A 288 5.90 -5.63 -11.35
CA ASN A 288 6.52 -5.36 -10.08
C ASN A 288 6.27 -6.57 -9.16
N ALA A 289 7.26 -7.45 -9.03
CA ALA A 289 7.14 -8.64 -8.21
C ALA A 289 7.41 -8.29 -6.74
N SER A 290 6.46 -8.66 -5.86
CA SER A 290 6.62 -8.54 -4.42
C SER A 290 7.05 -9.87 -3.81
N PHE A 291 8.08 -9.82 -2.95
CA PHE A 291 8.57 -10.94 -2.15
C PHE A 291 8.58 -10.59 -0.67
N VAL A 292 8.28 -11.59 0.16
CA VAL A 292 8.31 -11.49 1.62
C VAL A 292 9.31 -12.52 2.14
N PHE A 293 10.32 -12.09 2.86
CA PHE A 293 11.35 -12.96 3.43
C PHE A 293 11.15 -13.21 4.91
N GLY A 294 11.47 -14.42 5.35
CA GLY A 294 11.33 -14.87 6.73
C GLY A 294 10.07 -15.69 6.99
N LEU A 295 9.40 -16.16 5.95
CA LEU A 295 8.32 -17.16 6.09
C LEU A 295 8.86 -18.46 6.70
N ASP A 296 8.05 -19.12 7.51
CA ASP A 296 8.40 -20.45 8.02
C ASP A 296 8.62 -21.41 6.84
N GLY A 297 9.68 -22.21 6.92
CA GLY A 297 10.12 -23.05 5.81
C GLY A 297 11.18 -22.42 4.88
N ASP A 298 11.34 -21.10 4.84
CA ASP A 298 12.42 -20.44 4.09
C ASP A 298 13.74 -20.50 4.88
N ASP A 299 14.82 -20.82 4.19
CA ASP A 299 16.20 -20.71 4.68
C ASP A 299 16.98 -19.62 3.89
N ALA A 300 18.27 -19.43 4.20
CA ALA A 300 19.08 -18.39 3.59
C ALA A 300 19.27 -18.54 2.07
N THR A 301 18.93 -19.67 1.46
CA THR A 301 19.02 -19.88 0.00
C THR A 301 17.90 -19.15 -0.76
N VAL A 302 16.81 -18.76 -0.08
CA VAL A 302 15.68 -18.05 -0.68
C VAL A 302 16.10 -16.73 -1.35
N PHE A 303 17.09 -16.06 -0.79
CA PHE A 303 17.57 -14.76 -1.32
C PHE A 303 18.21 -14.93 -2.71
N ASP A 304 19.14 -15.87 -2.85
CA ASP A 304 19.82 -16.13 -4.11
C ASP A 304 18.87 -16.72 -5.16
N ALA A 305 17.96 -17.60 -4.73
CA ALA A 305 16.91 -18.15 -5.59
C ALA A 305 16.00 -17.04 -6.14
N THR A 306 15.59 -16.07 -5.29
CA THR A 306 14.76 -14.94 -5.71
C THR A 306 15.48 -14.05 -6.71
N VAL A 307 16.75 -13.70 -6.46
CA VAL A 307 17.55 -12.90 -7.40
C VAL A 307 17.69 -13.60 -8.74
N LYS A 308 18.07 -14.89 -8.72
CA LYS A 308 18.23 -15.71 -9.92
C LYS A 308 16.93 -15.76 -10.72
N TRP A 309 15.82 -16.12 -10.09
CA TRP A 309 14.50 -16.21 -10.73
C TRP A 309 14.08 -14.89 -11.36
N ALA A 310 14.23 -13.78 -10.62
CA ALA A 310 13.85 -12.46 -11.11
C ALA A 310 14.69 -12.03 -12.34
N VAL A 311 15.99 -12.38 -12.36
CA VAL A 311 16.89 -12.08 -13.50
C VAL A 311 16.55 -12.96 -14.71
N GLU A 312 16.36 -14.26 -14.52
CA GLU A 312 16.04 -15.22 -15.59
C GLU A 312 14.70 -14.88 -16.26
N ASN A 313 13.71 -14.48 -15.45
CA ASN A 313 12.38 -14.10 -15.93
C ASN A 313 12.27 -12.62 -16.35
N ARG A 314 13.36 -11.85 -16.31
CA ARG A 314 13.40 -10.42 -16.70
C ARG A 314 12.35 -9.57 -15.97
N ILE A 315 12.11 -9.85 -14.70
CA ILE A 315 11.15 -9.08 -13.88
C ILE A 315 11.60 -7.62 -13.84
N GLU A 316 10.74 -6.71 -14.22
CA GLU A 316 11.10 -5.29 -14.38
C GLU A 316 11.46 -4.63 -13.07
N THR A 317 10.68 -4.83 -12.03
CA THR A 317 10.97 -4.35 -10.68
C THR A 317 10.67 -5.40 -9.63
N VAL A 318 11.45 -5.38 -8.55
CA VAL A 318 11.25 -6.26 -7.40
C VAL A 318 11.13 -5.41 -6.14
N THR A 319 10.06 -5.61 -5.41
CA THR A 319 9.87 -5.04 -4.08
C THR A 319 9.98 -6.17 -3.07
N SER A 320 10.84 -6.02 -2.08
CA SER A 320 11.04 -7.03 -1.05
C SER A 320 10.67 -6.49 0.31
N HIS A 321 10.15 -7.36 1.15
CA HIS A 321 9.72 -7.04 2.50
C HIS A 321 10.26 -8.09 3.48
N ILE A 322 10.61 -7.65 4.69
CA ILE A 322 10.76 -8.55 5.82
C ILE A 322 9.36 -8.86 6.36
N LEU A 323 9.06 -10.13 6.55
CA LEU A 323 7.81 -10.57 7.13
C LEU A 323 7.60 -9.90 8.49
N THR A 324 6.48 -9.21 8.63
CA THR A 324 6.15 -8.49 9.87
C THR A 324 4.89 -9.08 10.47
N PRO A 325 4.96 -9.63 11.70
CA PRO A 325 3.81 -10.17 12.40
C PRO A 325 2.93 -9.01 12.92
N TYR A 326 1.97 -8.56 12.12
CA TYR A 326 1.08 -7.47 12.51
C TYR A 326 0.06 -7.92 13.56
N PRO A 327 -0.12 -7.19 14.68
CA PRO A 327 -1.17 -7.46 15.66
C PRO A 327 -2.53 -7.68 15.01
N GLY A 328 -3.30 -8.63 15.52
CA GLY A 328 -4.60 -9.03 14.96
C GLY A 328 -4.54 -10.03 13.82
N THR A 329 -3.35 -10.38 13.30
CA THR A 329 -3.18 -11.43 12.28
C THR A 329 -2.95 -12.81 12.91
N ALA A 330 -3.36 -13.88 12.22
CA ALA A 330 -3.09 -15.24 12.66
C ALA A 330 -1.59 -15.54 12.78
N PHE A 331 -0.78 -14.93 11.92
CA PHE A 331 0.68 -15.04 11.99
C PHE A 331 1.24 -14.40 13.27
N TYR A 332 0.76 -13.22 13.65
CA TYR A 332 1.18 -12.58 14.91
C TYR A 332 0.87 -13.46 16.12
N GLU A 333 -0.34 -14.01 16.20
CA GLU A 333 -0.73 -14.85 17.31
C GLU A 333 0.13 -16.13 17.42
N ARG A 334 0.50 -16.74 16.28
CA ARG A 334 1.45 -17.85 16.25
C ARG A 334 2.83 -17.45 16.76
N MET A 335 3.37 -16.33 16.29
CA MET A 335 4.70 -15.86 16.72
C MET A 335 4.72 -15.50 18.20
N LYS A 336 3.66 -14.87 18.69
CA LYS A 336 3.51 -14.49 20.09
C LYS A 336 3.40 -15.72 20.99
N SER A 337 2.54 -16.68 20.67
CA SER A 337 2.37 -17.91 21.44
C SER A 337 3.62 -18.79 21.45
N ALA A 338 4.39 -18.78 20.37
CA ALA A 338 5.67 -19.49 20.27
C ALA A 338 6.85 -18.74 20.94
N GLY A 339 6.65 -17.55 21.53
CA GLY A 339 7.73 -16.74 22.11
C GLY A 339 8.77 -16.28 21.08
N ARG A 340 8.35 -16.11 19.83
CA ARG A 340 9.24 -15.73 18.71
C ARG A 340 9.28 -14.24 18.42
N ILE A 341 8.41 -13.42 19.00
CA ILE A 341 8.52 -11.95 18.95
C ILE A 341 9.75 -11.53 19.75
N ILE A 342 10.64 -10.72 19.17
CA ILE A 342 11.90 -10.26 19.78
C ILE A 342 11.99 -8.74 19.92
N ASP A 343 11.04 -8.02 19.36
CA ASP A 343 10.96 -6.57 19.43
C ASP A 343 9.47 -6.17 19.55
N ASP A 344 9.12 -5.52 20.63
CA ASP A 344 7.76 -5.05 20.91
C ASP A 344 7.53 -3.58 20.52
N ASP A 345 8.56 -2.90 20.01
CA ASP A 345 8.40 -1.51 19.50
C ASP A 345 7.65 -1.53 18.17
N LEU A 346 6.38 -1.11 18.20
CA LEU A 346 5.53 -1.08 17.02
C LEU A 346 6.10 -0.20 15.90
N SER A 347 6.97 0.79 16.20
CA SER A 347 7.61 1.61 15.17
C SER A 347 8.54 0.82 14.24
N HIS A 348 8.96 -0.37 14.66
CA HIS A 348 9.76 -1.29 13.85
C HIS A 348 8.92 -2.27 13.00
N TYR A 349 7.58 -2.25 13.12
CA TYR A 349 6.68 -3.11 12.34
C TYR A 349 6.42 -2.54 10.94
N ASP A 350 7.49 -2.18 10.23
CA ASP A 350 7.49 -1.40 8.98
C ASP A 350 7.89 -2.19 7.72
N THR A 351 8.01 -3.53 7.84
CA THR A 351 8.49 -4.45 6.79
C THR A 351 9.96 -4.32 6.41
N ALA A 352 10.74 -3.55 7.18
CA ALA A 352 12.18 -3.37 6.96
C ALA A 352 13.03 -3.76 8.17
N HIS A 353 12.42 -3.88 9.34
CA HIS A 353 13.05 -4.38 10.57
C HIS A 353 12.66 -5.83 10.84
N VAL A 354 13.57 -6.57 11.48
CA VAL A 354 13.31 -7.95 11.92
C VAL A 354 12.83 -7.91 13.35
N VAL A 355 11.54 -8.09 13.57
CA VAL A 355 10.89 -8.01 14.88
C VAL A 355 10.55 -9.38 15.48
N PHE A 356 10.91 -10.45 14.79
CA PHE A 356 10.63 -11.83 15.24
C PHE A 356 11.81 -12.76 14.89
N ARG A 357 11.83 -13.93 15.50
CA ARG A 357 12.84 -14.98 15.21
C ARG A 357 12.31 -15.89 14.10
N PRO A 358 12.93 -15.89 12.88
CA PRO A 358 12.59 -16.83 11.82
C PRO A 358 12.83 -18.30 12.23
N GLU A 359 12.26 -19.24 11.49
CA GLU A 359 12.36 -20.67 11.82
C GLU A 359 13.72 -21.27 11.45
N LYS A 360 14.20 -21.01 10.21
CA LYS A 360 15.38 -21.69 9.63
C LYS A 360 16.55 -20.73 9.35
N MET A 361 16.52 -19.54 9.90
CA MET A 361 17.61 -18.56 9.81
C MET A 361 17.62 -17.65 11.03
N THR A 362 18.74 -17.02 11.31
CA THR A 362 18.84 -16.01 12.36
C THR A 362 18.22 -14.70 11.93
N PRO A 363 17.82 -13.80 12.86
CA PRO A 363 17.37 -12.45 12.54
C PRO A 363 18.38 -11.65 11.72
N GLN A 364 19.68 -11.83 11.97
CA GLN A 364 20.75 -11.16 11.25
C GLN A 364 20.88 -11.67 9.81
N GLU A 365 20.79 -12.99 9.59
CA GLU A 365 20.81 -13.57 8.24
C GLU A 365 19.61 -13.11 7.41
N LEU A 366 18.43 -13.00 8.04
CA LEU A 366 17.24 -12.45 7.37
C LEU A 366 17.47 -11.00 6.93
N TYR A 367 17.98 -10.15 7.82
CA TYR A 367 18.25 -8.74 7.51
C TYR A 367 19.31 -8.58 6.43
N ASP A 368 20.44 -9.27 6.54
CA ASP A 368 21.55 -9.20 5.59
C ASP A 368 21.14 -9.75 4.22
N GLY A 369 20.37 -10.82 4.19
CA GLY A 369 19.80 -11.40 2.99
C GLY A 369 18.84 -10.43 2.28
N TYR A 370 17.96 -9.79 3.03
CA TYR A 370 17.04 -8.75 2.51
C TYR A 370 17.81 -7.59 1.85
N ILE A 371 18.84 -7.07 2.52
CA ILE A 371 19.69 -5.99 1.96
C ILE A 371 20.45 -6.48 0.72
N ARG A 372 20.95 -7.72 0.74
CA ARG A 372 21.68 -8.35 -0.39
C ARG A 372 20.79 -8.46 -1.62
N VAL A 373 19.53 -8.91 -1.48
CA VAL A 373 18.59 -8.98 -2.62
C VAL A 373 18.44 -7.61 -3.29
N TYR A 374 18.22 -6.54 -2.55
CA TYR A 374 18.13 -5.20 -3.13
C TYR A 374 19.43 -4.80 -3.86
N ARG A 375 20.58 -5.05 -3.26
CA ARG A 375 21.88 -4.71 -3.84
C ARG A 375 22.13 -5.47 -5.16
N GLU A 376 21.77 -6.74 -5.21
CA GLU A 376 21.98 -7.59 -6.38
C GLU A 376 20.97 -7.30 -7.49
N ILE A 377 19.69 -7.27 -7.18
CA ILE A 377 18.63 -6.98 -8.17
C ILE A 377 18.89 -5.65 -8.86
N TYR A 378 19.27 -4.62 -8.12
CA TYR A 378 19.52 -3.27 -8.65
C TYR A 378 20.99 -3.00 -8.97
N SER A 379 21.84 -4.03 -9.10
CA SER A 379 23.19 -3.90 -9.68
C SER A 379 23.10 -3.55 -11.17
N PHE A 380 24.08 -2.81 -11.71
CA PHE A 380 24.09 -2.45 -13.14
C PHE A 380 24.02 -3.68 -14.03
N ALA A 381 24.78 -4.73 -13.71
CA ALA A 381 24.76 -5.98 -14.47
C ALA A 381 23.36 -6.60 -14.54
N ASN A 382 22.65 -6.68 -13.42
CA ASN A 382 21.31 -7.28 -13.38
C ASN A 382 20.23 -6.33 -13.93
N ILE A 383 20.38 -5.01 -13.83
CA ILE A 383 19.53 -4.06 -14.55
C ILE A 383 19.64 -4.30 -16.07
N ILE A 384 20.86 -4.43 -16.63
CA ILE A 384 21.04 -4.68 -18.06
C ILE A 384 20.48 -6.04 -18.47
N ARG A 385 20.70 -7.09 -17.67
CA ARG A 385 20.19 -8.46 -17.97
C ARG A 385 18.66 -8.52 -17.99
N ARG A 386 17.98 -7.69 -17.20
CA ARG A 386 16.53 -7.63 -17.10
C ARG A 386 15.87 -6.61 -18.03
N LEU A 387 16.60 -5.98 -18.94
CA LEU A 387 16.01 -5.00 -19.88
C LEU A 387 14.78 -5.59 -20.58
N PRO A 388 13.65 -4.85 -20.60
CA PRO A 388 12.44 -5.24 -21.31
C PRO A 388 12.72 -5.46 -22.80
N ARG A 389 11.99 -6.38 -23.43
CA ARG A 389 12.06 -6.60 -24.87
C ARG A 389 11.32 -5.53 -25.67
N THR A 390 10.34 -4.88 -25.07
CA THR A 390 9.51 -3.85 -25.71
C THR A 390 10.19 -2.49 -25.59
N PRO A 391 10.55 -1.82 -26.70
CA PRO A 391 11.29 -0.55 -26.64
C PRO A 391 10.62 0.55 -25.84
N SER A 392 9.27 0.66 -25.88
CA SER A 392 8.52 1.67 -25.12
C SER A 392 8.62 1.50 -23.60
N GLN A 393 9.00 0.31 -23.11
CA GLN A 393 9.16 0.01 -21.70
C GLN A 393 10.57 0.31 -21.17
N ILE A 394 11.57 0.48 -22.05
CA ILE A 394 12.99 0.62 -21.64
C ILE A 394 13.16 1.88 -20.78
N MET A 395 12.62 3.02 -21.20
CA MET A 395 12.83 4.27 -20.45
C MET A 395 12.14 4.24 -19.08
N PRO A 396 10.85 3.89 -18.93
CA PRO A 396 10.22 3.71 -17.62
C PRO A 396 11.00 2.70 -16.76
N TYR A 397 11.40 1.56 -17.33
CA TYR A 397 12.19 0.55 -16.64
C TYR A 397 13.50 1.12 -16.07
N LEU A 398 14.30 1.81 -16.91
CA LEU A 398 15.56 2.41 -16.47
C LEU A 398 15.34 3.46 -15.39
N MET A 399 14.35 4.30 -15.54
CA MET A 399 14.03 5.32 -14.53
C MET A 399 13.73 4.70 -13.16
N PHE A 400 12.87 3.68 -13.10
CA PHE A 400 12.54 2.99 -11.84
C PHE A 400 13.76 2.28 -11.26
N ASN A 401 14.49 1.49 -12.06
CA ASN A 401 15.61 0.71 -11.56
C ASN A 401 16.79 1.60 -11.11
N LEU A 402 17.10 2.66 -11.83
CA LEU A 402 18.13 3.62 -11.44
C LEU A 402 17.71 4.45 -10.22
N PHE A 403 16.41 4.73 -10.07
CA PHE A 403 15.87 5.37 -8.87
C PHE A 403 16.04 4.45 -7.65
N TYR A 404 15.64 3.19 -7.72
CA TYR A 404 15.84 2.21 -6.64
C TYR A 404 17.31 1.99 -6.30
N ARG A 405 18.22 1.98 -7.30
CA ARG A 405 19.65 1.85 -7.06
C ARG A 405 20.26 3.00 -6.26
N LYS A 406 19.73 4.20 -6.40
CA LYS A 406 20.26 5.42 -5.80
C LYS A 406 19.98 5.59 -4.31
N PHE A 407 19.32 4.63 -3.64
CA PHE A 407 19.17 4.66 -2.19
C PHE A 407 20.51 4.36 -1.49
N GLY A 408 21.37 5.35 -1.45
CA GLY A 408 22.67 5.41 -0.81
C GLY A 408 23.13 6.87 -0.71
N ARG A 409 24.31 7.10 -0.13
CA ARG A 409 24.89 8.43 0.15
C ARG A 409 24.79 9.48 -0.99
N PHE A 410 24.76 9.03 -2.25
CA PHE A 410 24.63 9.92 -3.41
C PHE A 410 23.20 10.45 -3.59
N THR A 411 22.19 9.71 -3.20
CA THR A 411 20.77 10.14 -3.29
C THR A 411 20.44 11.10 -2.17
N GLU A 412 21.01 10.90 -0.97
CA GLU A 412 20.92 11.88 0.10
C GLU A 412 21.55 13.21 -0.32
N TRP A 413 22.68 13.17 -1.03
CA TRP A 413 23.34 14.35 -1.56
C TRP A 413 22.51 15.06 -2.65
N ILE A 414 21.96 14.31 -3.64
CA ILE A 414 21.07 14.87 -4.66
C ILE A 414 19.75 15.36 -4.04
N GLY A 415 19.19 14.64 -3.07
CA GLY A 415 17.97 15.03 -2.37
C GLY A 415 18.13 16.35 -1.58
N LYS A 416 19.35 16.65 -1.14
CA LYS A 416 19.71 17.95 -0.53
C LYS A 416 19.86 19.07 -1.57
N MET A 417 20.25 18.74 -2.82
CA MET A 417 20.48 19.73 -3.89
C MET A 417 19.26 19.95 -4.79
N VAL A 418 18.44 18.92 -5.00
CA VAL A 418 17.28 18.99 -5.89
C VAL A 418 16.03 18.62 -5.10
N SER A 419 15.09 19.56 -4.95
CA SER A 419 13.87 19.30 -4.19
C SER A 419 13.12 18.11 -4.79
N PHE A 420 12.54 17.26 -3.93
CA PHE A 420 11.71 16.12 -4.35
C PHE A 420 10.55 16.54 -5.28
N ARG A 421 10.04 17.78 -5.11
CA ARG A 421 9.09 18.43 -6.01
C ARG A 421 9.62 18.53 -7.45
N THR A 422 10.91 18.84 -7.63
CA THR A 422 11.50 18.98 -8.97
C THR A 422 11.73 17.62 -9.61
N ILE A 423 12.22 16.65 -8.84
CA ILE A 423 12.37 15.25 -9.29
C ILE A 423 11.01 14.66 -9.66
N GLY A 424 9.99 14.84 -8.82
CA GLY A 424 8.62 14.37 -9.08
C GLY A 424 7.98 15.05 -10.31
N ARG A 425 8.21 16.36 -10.52
CA ARG A 425 7.75 17.06 -11.74
C ARG A 425 8.44 16.54 -13.00
N LEU A 426 9.75 16.31 -12.93
CA LEU A 426 10.52 15.79 -14.07
C LEU A 426 10.11 14.34 -14.37
N ALA A 427 10.03 13.50 -13.35
CA ALA A 427 9.59 12.11 -13.49
C ALA A 427 8.18 12.01 -14.07
N ARG A 428 7.23 12.84 -13.63
CA ARG A 428 5.88 12.92 -14.19
C ARG A 428 5.90 13.39 -15.64
N ARG A 429 6.68 14.45 -15.99
CA ARG A 429 6.78 14.93 -17.36
C ARG A 429 7.36 13.87 -18.30
N VAL A 430 8.35 13.11 -17.84
CA VAL A 430 8.99 12.07 -18.64
C VAL A 430 8.09 10.85 -18.75
N SER A 431 7.54 10.32 -17.65
CA SER A 431 6.61 9.18 -17.68
C SER A 431 5.33 9.47 -18.46
N TYR A 432 4.82 10.71 -18.43
CA TYR A 432 3.61 11.09 -19.14
C TYR A 432 3.81 11.43 -20.61
N ARG A 433 5.05 11.72 -21.05
CA ARG A 433 5.35 12.03 -22.46
C ARG A 433 5.87 10.82 -23.25
N ILE A 434 6.48 9.85 -22.59
CA ILE A 434 7.14 8.70 -23.25
C ILE A 434 6.24 7.45 -23.30
N ALA A 435 5.10 7.50 -22.64
CA ALA A 435 4.15 6.42 -22.66
C ALA A 435 3.04 6.65 -23.70
#